data_78a345b88043c8e88ccf45251c205230
#
_entry.id   78a345b88043c8e88ccf45251c205230
#
_cell.length_a   1.000
_cell.length_b   1.000
_cell.length_c   1.000
_cell.angle_alpha   90.00
_cell.angle_beta   90.00
_cell.angle_gamma   90.00
#
_symmetry.space_group_name_H-M   'P 1'
#
loop_
_entity.id
_entity.type
_entity.pdbx_description
1 polymer ?
#
loop_
_entity_poly.entity_id
_entity_poly.type
_entity_poly.pdbx_seq_one_letter_code
_entity_poly.pdbx_strand_id
1 'polypeptide(L)'
;MGCGALGSADSAYIKHMSTDQIMQLTYLTLLAVAIGGSAIVAGRKQWGKMAQQAAIWALIFVGVIAAYGLWEDLRNDVAPQQSLISDGIVTVPRGPDGHYHLTLAINDRPVRFVVDTGATQVVLSQRDAVAVGFDLANLDYSGVAFTANGAVRTAPVTLPAVQLEDISDRNVPAVVNEGAMDASLLGMSYLRLFDRIEISDNMLVLER
;
A
#
# COMPACT_ATOMS: atom_id res chain seq x y z
N MET A 1 41.86 -20.53 33.35
CA MET A 1 40.63 -21.29 33.57
C MET A 1 39.48 -20.27 33.56
N GLY A 2 38.58 -20.22 32.67
CA GLY A 2 37.85 -21.13 31.88
C GLY A 2 37.22 -20.50 30.64
N CYS A 3 37.08 -21.37 29.78
CA CYS A 3 36.56 -21.35 28.43
C CYS A 3 35.03 -21.11 28.39
N GLY A 4 34.56 -20.47 27.31
CA GLY A 4 33.31 -20.93 26.73
C GLY A 4 32.08 -20.05 26.95
N ALA A 5 31.77 -19.20 25.99
CA ALA A 5 30.38 -18.92 25.55
C ALA A 5 30.40 -18.13 24.22
N LEU A 6 30.78 -18.78 23.15
CA LEU A 6 30.47 -18.35 21.77
C LEU A 6 29.67 -19.51 21.16
N GLY A 7 28.37 -19.35 21.08
CA GLY A 7 27.56 -20.38 20.43
C GLY A 7 26.09 -20.37 20.82
N SER A 8 25.34 -19.30 20.60
CA SER A 8 23.87 -19.39 20.65
C SER A 8 23.12 -18.27 19.90
N ALA A 9 23.80 -17.52 19.05
CA ALA A 9 23.14 -16.43 18.29
C ALA A 9 22.65 -16.82 16.88
N ASP A 10 23.12 -17.94 16.32
CA ASP A 10 22.80 -18.30 14.93
C ASP A 10 21.55 -19.19 14.74
N SER A 11 20.96 -19.69 15.81
CA SER A 11 19.81 -20.61 15.71
C SER A 11 18.43 -19.92 15.73
N ALA A 12 18.37 -18.61 15.99
CA ALA A 12 17.11 -17.89 16.17
C ALA A 12 16.56 -17.24 14.88
N TYR A 13 17.36 -17.15 13.82
CA TYR A 13 16.96 -16.42 12.59
C TYR A 13 16.14 -17.25 11.59
N ILE A 14 16.07 -18.58 11.77
CA ILE A 14 15.41 -19.49 10.81
C ILE A 14 13.92 -19.75 11.16
N LYS A 15 13.39 -19.21 12.24
CA LYS A 15 12.12 -19.70 12.83
C LYS A 15 10.83 -18.97 12.36
N HIS A 16 10.86 -18.04 11.45
CA HIS A 16 9.65 -17.31 10.99
C HIS A 16 9.50 -17.14 9.48
N MET A 17 9.94 -18.13 8.71
CA MET A 17 9.53 -18.14 7.31
C MET A 17 8.13 -18.76 7.19
N SER A 18 7.19 -18.03 6.59
CA SER A 18 5.86 -18.55 6.30
C SER A 18 5.96 -19.68 5.25
N THR A 19 5.01 -20.60 5.28
CA THR A 19 4.94 -21.74 4.33
C THR A 19 4.99 -21.25 2.88
N ASP A 20 4.42 -20.08 2.59
CA ASP A 20 4.44 -19.45 1.26
C ASP A 20 5.84 -18.97 0.84
N GLN A 21 6.62 -18.44 1.78
CA GLN A 21 8.01 -18.03 1.53
C GLN A 21 8.92 -19.25 1.27
N ILE A 22 8.67 -20.35 1.97
CA ILE A 22 9.41 -21.61 1.76
C ILE A 22 9.08 -22.20 0.40
N MET A 23 7.81 -22.22 -0.01
CA MET A 23 7.40 -22.70 -1.35
C MET A 23 7.98 -21.81 -2.45
N GLN A 24 7.98 -20.51 -2.28
CA GLN A 24 8.55 -19.56 -3.25
C GLN A 24 10.07 -19.70 -3.38
N LEU A 25 10.78 -19.86 -2.26
CA LEU A 25 12.23 -20.13 -2.26
C LEU A 25 12.55 -21.49 -2.90
N THR A 26 11.76 -22.52 -2.62
CA THR A 26 11.94 -23.86 -3.22
C THR A 26 11.73 -23.81 -4.74
N TYR A 27 10.70 -23.12 -5.20
CA TYR A 27 10.42 -22.93 -6.62
C TYR A 27 11.54 -22.15 -7.32
N LEU A 28 12.01 -21.05 -6.74
CA LEU A 28 13.10 -20.24 -7.28
C LEU A 28 14.44 -21.01 -7.32
N THR A 29 14.70 -21.83 -6.30
CA THR A 29 15.90 -22.67 -6.23
C THR A 29 15.85 -23.77 -7.30
N LEU A 30 14.73 -24.45 -7.47
CA LEU A 30 14.55 -25.46 -8.54
C LEU A 30 14.67 -24.84 -9.93
N LEU A 31 14.11 -23.65 -10.13
CA LEU A 31 14.22 -22.91 -11.37
C LEU A 31 15.69 -22.51 -11.66
N ALA A 32 16.40 -22.01 -10.65
CA ALA A 32 17.83 -21.66 -10.78
C ALA A 32 18.71 -22.87 -11.07
N VAL A 33 18.43 -24.03 -10.44
CA VAL A 33 19.14 -25.30 -10.69
C VAL A 33 18.83 -25.83 -12.10
N ALA A 34 17.58 -25.74 -12.57
CA ALA A 34 17.20 -26.16 -13.92
C ALA A 34 17.88 -25.30 -15.00
N ILE A 35 17.93 -23.97 -14.80
CA ILE A 35 18.59 -23.04 -15.73
C ILE A 35 20.12 -23.20 -15.67
N GLY A 36 20.70 -23.30 -14.46
CA GLY A 36 22.15 -23.50 -14.28
C GLY A 36 22.64 -24.86 -14.77
N GLY A 37 21.84 -25.93 -14.53
CA GLY A 37 22.17 -27.29 -14.99
C GLY A 37 22.18 -27.44 -16.51
N SER A 38 21.27 -26.77 -17.21
CA SER A 38 21.23 -26.78 -18.68
C SER A 38 22.44 -26.08 -19.30
N ALA A 39 22.99 -25.09 -18.63
CA ALA A 39 24.18 -24.35 -19.09
C ALA A 39 25.49 -25.16 -18.98
N ILE A 40 25.59 -26.09 -18.02
CA ILE A 40 26.76 -26.93 -17.77
C ILE A 40 26.85 -28.08 -18.79
N VAL A 41 25.69 -28.58 -19.27
CA VAL A 41 25.61 -29.71 -20.23
C VAL A 41 25.92 -29.29 -21.67
N ALA A 42 25.75 -28.02 -22.04
CA ALA A 42 26.03 -27.49 -23.37
C ALA A 42 27.51 -27.11 -23.52
N GLY A 43 28.29 -28.05 -23.98
CA GLY A 43 29.74 -28.06 -24.15
C GLY A 43 30.42 -26.77 -24.58
N ARG A 44 31.66 -26.66 -24.17
CA ARG A 44 32.68 -25.58 -24.22
C ARG A 44 32.89 -24.78 -25.52
N LYS A 45 32.19 -25.07 -26.62
CA LYS A 45 32.46 -24.47 -27.96
C LYS A 45 31.50 -23.34 -28.36
N GLN A 46 30.54 -22.96 -27.52
CA GLN A 46 29.53 -21.96 -27.86
C GLN A 46 29.35 -20.85 -26.81
N TRP A 47 30.41 -20.48 -26.11
CA TRP A 47 30.34 -19.47 -25.03
C TRP A 47 29.70 -18.14 -25.46
N GLY A 48 29.91 -17.70 -26.70
CA GLY A 48 29.30 -16.48 -27.23
C GLY A 48 27.79 -16.55 -27.36
N LYS A 49 27.27 -17.69 -27.86
CA LYS A 49 25.79 -17.89 -27.98
C LYS A 49 25.12 -18.09 -26.63
N MET A 50 25.78 -18.74 -25.68
CA MET A 50 25.26 -18.92 -24.33
C MET A 50 25.22 -17.61 -23.55
N ALA A 51 26.26 -16.75 -23.67
CA ALA A 51 26.27 -15.43 -23.06
C ALA A 51 25.17 -14.53 -23.64
N GLN A 52 24.95 -14.57 -24.93
CA GLN A 52 23.89 -13.84 -25.60
C GLN A 52 22.49 -14.33 -25.14
N GLN A 53 22.32 -15.64 -25.01
CA GLN A 53 21.06 -16.23 -24.55
C GLN A 53 20.79 -15.91 -23.08
N ALA A 54 21.80 -15.95 -22.24
CA ALA A 54 21.71 -15.54 -20.83
C ALA A 54 21.36 -14.05 -20.69
N ALA A 55 21.96 -13.16 -21.52
CA ALA A 55 21.63 -11.75 -21.53
C ALA A 55 20.18 -11.48 -21.96
N ILE A 56 19.67 -12.21 -22.96
CA ILE A 56 18.27 -12.10 -23.40
C ILE A 56 17.32 -12.52 -22.27
N TRP A 57 17.60 -13.64 -21.59
CA TRP A 57 16.79 -14.08 -20.47
C TRP A 57 16.84 -13.12 -19.29
N ALA A 58 18.01 -12.54 -18.98
CA ALA A 58 18.13 -11.51 -17.95
C ALA A 58 17.31 -10.26 -18.28
N LEU A 59 17.32 -9.80 -19.54
CA LEU A 59 16.48 -8.68 -19.98
C LEU A 59 14.97 -9.00 -19.89
N ILE A 60 14.57 -10.21 -20.27
CA ILE A 60 13.17 -10.65 -20.14
C ILE A 60 12.77 -10.64 -18.67
N PHE A 61 13.60 -11.16 -17.77
CA PHE A 61 13.33 -11.19 -16.33
C PHE A 61 13.22 -9.79 -15.74
N VAL A 62 14.14 -8.89 -16.08
CA VAL A 62 14.09 -7.48 -15.66
C VAL A 62 12.84 -6.80 -16.22
N GLY A 63 12.49 -7.07 -17.48
CA GLY A 63 11.28 -6.55 -18.11
C GLY A 63 9.99 -7.04 -17.42
N VAL A 64 9.92 -8.31 -17.03
CA VAL A 64 8.77 -8.88 -16.30
C VAL A 64 8.65 -8.28 -14.90
N ILE A 65 9.77 -8.11 -14.18
CA ILE A 65 9.78 -7.49 -12.85
C ILE A 65 9.36 -6.01 -12.94
N ALA A 66 9.89 -5.28 -13.93
CA ALA A 66 9.51 -3.89 -14.17
C ALA A 66 8.03 -3.76 -14.57
N ALA A 67 7.54 -4.65 -15.45
CA ALA A 67 6.14 -4.67 -15.86
C ALA A 67 5.21 -5.02 -14.68
N TYR A 68 5.63 -5.92 -13.80
CA TYR A 68 4.85 -6.27 -12.60
C TYR A 68 4.77 -5.10 -11.60
N GLY A 69 5.90 -4.41 -11.35
CA GLY A 69 5.91 -3.22 -10.50
C GLY A 69 5.08 -2.07 -11.08
N LEU A 70 5.21 -1.84 -12.41
CA LEU A 70 4.43 -0.81 -13.09
C LEU A 70 2.93 -1.16 -13.16
N TRP A 71 2.58 -2.46 -13.22
CA TRP A 71 1.20 -2.93 -13.24
C TRP A 71 0.48 -2.64 -11.92
N GLU A 72 1.16 -2.77 -10.81
CA GLU A 72 0.60 -2.48 -9.48
C GLU A 72 0.34 -0.99 -9.30
N ASP A 73 1.27 -0.12 -9.74
CA ASP A 73 1.08 1.33 -9.76
C ASP A 73 -0.05 1.76 -10.72
N LEU A 74 -0.08 1.21 -11.94
CA LEU A 74 -1.15 1.49 -12.91
C LEU A 74 -2.52 0.97 -12.45
N ARG A 75 -2.58 -0.16 -11.77
CA ARG A 75 -3.83 -0.73 -11.25
C ARG A 75 -4.44 0.11 -10.14
N ASN A 76 -3.60 0.77 -9.36
CA ASN A 76 -4.03 1.69 -8.31
C ASN A 76 -4.50 3.05 -8.86
N ASP A 77 -3.95 3.49 -10.01
CA ASP A 77 -4.29 4.77 -10.62
C ASP A 77 -5.45 4.69 -11.66
N VAL A 78 -5.71 3.52 -12.27
CA VAL A 78 -6.63 3.39 -13.42
C VAL A 78 -8.01 2.85 -13.05
N ALA A 79 -8.24 2.41 -11.82
CA ALA A 79 -9.56 2.01 -11.38
C ALA A 79 -10.24 3.11 -10.55
N PRO A 80 -10.94 4.08 -11.15
CA PRO A 80 -11.90 4.88 -10.41
C PRO A 80 -13.03 3.93 -9.99
N GLN A 81 -12.92 3.39 -8.78
CA GLN A 81 -13.96 2.54 -8.20
C GLN A 81 -15.08 3.38 -7.56
N GLN A 82 -15.12 4.64 -7.88
CA GLN A 82 -16.23 5.50 -7.54
C GLN A 82 -17.25 5.38 -8.66
N SER A 83 -18.42 4.99 -8.35
CA SER A 83 -19.50 4.96 -9.32
C SER A 83 -20.71 5.67 -8.76
N LEU A 84 -21.25 6.50 -9.62
CA LEU A 84 -22.61 7.04 -9.63
C LEU A 84 -22.94 7.98 -8.48
N ILE A 85 -22.77 9.26 -8.82
CA ILE A 85 -23.43 10.33 -8.10
C ILE A 85 -24.73 10.64 -8.83
N SER A 86 -25.80 10.52 -8.09
CA SER A 86 -27.09 11.12 -8.44
C SER A 86 -27.58 11.80 -7.18
N ASP A 87 -27.79 13.13 -7.26
CA ASP A 87 -28.45 13.93 -6.21
C ASP A 87 -27.84 13.81 -4.80
N GLY A 88 -26.50 13.90 -4.66
CA GLY A 88 -25.85 13.85 -3.33
C GLY A 88 -25.58 12.44 -2.78
N ILE A 89 -25.86 11.40 -3.56
CA ILE A 89 -25.59 10.01 -3.19
C ILE A 89 -24.32 9.51 -3.84
N VAL A 90 -23.35 9.08 -3.04
CA VAL A 90 -22.11 8.46 -3.47
C VAL A 90 -22.15 6.97 -3.21
N THR A 91 -22.02 6.16 -4.25
CA THR A 91 -22.03 4.71 -4.15
C THR A 91 -20.66 4.15 -4.50
N VAL A 92 -20.10 3.31 -3.64
CA VAL A 92 -18.76 2.77 -3.75
C VAL A 92 -18.80 1.25 -3.67
N PRO A 93 -18.37 0.51 -4.71
CA PRO A 93 -18.27 -0.93 -4.64
C PRO A 93 -17.10 -1.36 -3.75
N ARG A 94 -17.23 -2.53 -3.14
CA ARG A 94 -16.17 -3.15 -2.35
C ARG A 94 -15.03 -3.55 -3.25
N GLY A 95 -13.81 -3.15 -2.90
CA GLY A 95 -12.60 -3.51 -3.63
C GLY A 95 -12.23 -5.00 -3.50
N PRO A 96 -11.33 -5.50 -4.37
CA PRO A 96 -10.83 -6.87 -4.31
C PRO A 96 -10.12 -7.20 -3.00
N ASP A 97 -9.56 -6.20 -2.34
CA ASP A 97 -8.92 -6.25 -1.02
C ASP A 97 -9.93 -6.30 0.13
N GLY A 98 -11.22 -6.24 -0.18
CA GLY A 98 -12.29 -6.27 0.80
C GLY A 98 -12.61 -4.93 1.45
N HIS A 99 -11.96 -3.84 1.03
CA HIS A 99 -12.17 -2.48 1.54
C HIS A 99 -12.96 -1.61 0.56
N TYR A 100 -13.51 -0.52 1.07
CA TYR A 100 -14.12 0.53 0.27
C TYR A 100 -13.13 1.67 0.10
N HIS A 101 -12.93 2.11 -1.13
CA HIS A 101 -11.98 3.16 -1.46
C HIS A 101 -12.69 4.39 -2.01
N LEU A 102 -12.36 5.55 -1.45
CA LEU A 102 -12.82 6.86 -1.93
C LEU A 102 -11.63 7.72 -2.34
N THR A 103 -11.73 8.37 -3.46
CA THR A 103 -10.75 9.38 -3.88
C THR A 103 -11.32 10.76 -3.61
N LEU A 104 -10.66 11.50 -2.75
CA LEU A 104 -11.00 12.88 -2.42
C LEU A 104 -9.95 13.79 -3.01
N ALA A 105 -10.36 14.90 -3.61
CA ALA A 105 -9.42 15.95 -3.99
C ALA A 105 -9.17 16.84 -2.77
N ILE A 106 -7.91 16.92 -2.32
CA ILE A 106 -7.46 17.80 -1.25
C ILE A 106 -6.58 18.87 -1.88
N ASN A 107 -6.97 20.14 -1.81
CA ASN A 107 -6.28 21.22 -2.51
C ASN A 107 -6.04 20.90 -4.00
N ASP A 108 -7.05 20.38 -4.68
CA ASP A 108 -7.03 19.93 -6.09
C ASP A 108 -6.06 18.75 -6.36
N ARG A 109 -5.59 18.07 -5.33
CA ARG A 109 -4.76 16.85 -5.45
C ARG A 109 -5.56 15.63 -5.08
N PRO A 110 -5.68 14.62 -5.96
CA PRO A 110 -6.40 13.40 -5.65
C PRO A 110 -5.64 12.57 -4.61
N VAL A 111 -6.34 12.18 -3.56
CA VAL A 111 -5.85 11.27 -2.52
C VAL A 111 -6.83 10.13 -2.37
N ARG A 112 -6.34 8.91 -2.47
CA ARG A 112 -7.14 7.70 -2.28
C ARG A 112 -7.17 7.30 -0.82
N PHE A 113 -8.36 7.19 -0.26
CA PHE A 113 -8.60 6.78 1.11
C PHE A 113 -9.23 5.40 1.17
N VAL A 114 -8.87 4.65 2.19
CA VAL A 114 -9.64 3.49 2.65
C VAL A 114 -10.69 4.00 3.64
N VAL A 115 -11.94 3.65 3.43
CA VAL A 115 -13.02 3.95 4.37
C VAL A 115 -12.86 3.04 5.58
N ASP A 116 -12.63 3.65 6.74
CA ASP A 116 -12.39 2.93 8.00
C ASP A 116 -13.31 3.46 9.11
N THR A 117 -14.37 2.71 9.40
CA THR A 117 -15.29 3.03 10.49
C THR A 117 -14.68 2.85 11.90
N GLY A 118 -13.54 2.16 11.99
CA GLY A 118 -12.75 2.02 13.22
C GLY A 118 -11.86 3.23 13.50
N ALA A 119 -11.54 4.02 12.48
CA ALA A 119 -10.78 5.25 12.65
C ALA A 119 -11.70 6.41 13.09
N THR A 120 -11.29 7.11 14.14
CA THR A 120 -12.07 8.27 14.61
C THR A 120 -11.92 9.47 13.69
N GLN A 121 -10.72 9.71 13.14
CA GLN A 121 -10.35 10.88 12.36
C GLN A 121 -9.96 10.50 10.94
N VAL A 122 -9.91 11.51 10.05
CA VAL A 122 -9.21 11.38 8.77
C VAL A 122 -7.72 11.29 9.06
N VAL A 123 -7.07 10.24 8.53
CA VAL A 123 -5.63 9.99 8.75
C VAL A 123 -4.92 10.00 7.40
N LEU A 124 -3.97 10.90 7.24
CA LEU A 124 -3.10 10.95 6.07
C LEU A 124 -1.85 10.12 6.29
N SER A 125 -1.47 9.35 5.29
CA SER A 125 -0.12 8.80 5.20
C SER A 125 0.89 9.95 5.00
N GLN A 126 2.15 9.75 5.37
CA GLN A 126 3.20 10.77 5.13
C GLN A 126 3.32 11.11 3.64
N ARG A 127 3.24 10.10 2.77
CA ARG A 127 3.28 10.26 1.31
C ARG A 127 2.17 11.20 0.82
N ASP A 128 0.96 10.95 1.25
CA ASP A 128 -0.21 11.72 0.82
C ASP A 128 -0.21 13.11 1.43
N ALA A 129 0.25 13.26 2.68
CA ALA A 129 0.43 14.56 3.33
C ALA A 129 1.39 15.46 2.53
N VAL A 130 2.53 14.93 2.09
CA VAL A 130 3.47 15.65 1.21
C VAL A 130 2.84 15.99 -0.12
N ALA A 131 2.11 15.04 -0.73
CA ALA A 131 1.45 15.25 -2.02
C ALA A 131 0.43 16.40 -2.00
N VAL A 132 -0.27 16.61 -0.87
CA VAL A 132 -1.25 17.70 -0.70
C VAL A 132 -0.65 18.98 -0.14
N GLY A 133 0.68 19.03 0.10
CA GLY A 133 1.43 20.24 0.40
C GLY A 133 1.83 20.44 1.87
N PHE A 134 1.73 19.42 2.73
CA PHE A 134 2.26 19.49 4.09
C PHE A 134 3.77 19.22 4.10
N ASP A 135 4.49 20.03 4.90
CA ASP A 135 5.91 19.79 5.18
C ASP A 135 6.05 18.99 6.47
N LEU A 136 6.42 17.72 6.35
CA LEU A 136 6.53 16.79 7.47
C LEU A 136 7.53 17.25 8.54
N ALA A 137 8.56 18.02 8.17
CA ALA A 137 9.57 18.50 9.11
C ALA A 137 9.02 19.57 10.05
N ASN A 138 7.96 20.26 9.65
CA ASN A 138 7.31 21.34 10.39
C ASN A 138 6.03 20.90 11.10
N LEU A 139 5.67 19.60 11.04
CA LEU A 139 4.50 19.08 11.73
C LEU A 139 4.80 18.78 13.21
N ASP A 140 3.86 19.15 14.08
CA ASP A 140 3.91 18.84 15.51
C ASP A 140 3.22 17.48 15.77
N TYR A 141 4.02 16.43 15.93
CA TYR A 141 3.53 15.08 16.26
C TYR A 141 3.23 14.92 17.76
N SER A 142 2.39 15.80 18.29
CA SER A 142 1.99 15.83 19.72
C SER A 142 0.82 14.90 20.04
N GLY A 143 0.07 14.44 19.02
CA GLY A 143 -1.02 13.51 19.17
C GLY A 143 -0.55 12.04 19.22
N VAL A 144 -1.42 11.18 19.75
CA VAL A 144 -1.22 9.72 19.79
C VAL A 144 -2.49 9.03 19.31
N ALA A 145 -2.34 8.11 18.37
CA ALA A 145 -3.40 7.19 17.96
C ALA A 145 -3.05 5.76 18.37
N PHE A 146 -4.05 5.01 18.79
CA PHE A 146 -3.91 3.59 19.10
C PHE A 146 -4.39 2.77 17.91
N THR A 147 -3.51 1.91 17.41
CA THR A 147 -3.76 1.04 16.26
C THR A 147 -3.61 -0.41 16.68
N ALA A 148 -4.03 -1.35 15.82
CA ALA A 148 -3.81 -2.78 16.04
C ALA A 148 -2.33 -3.14 16.22
N ASN A 149 -1.41 -2.33 15.65
CA ASN A 149 0.04 -2.54 15.74
C ASN A 149 0.69 -1.75 16.90
N GLY A 150 -0.10 -1.08 17.73
CA GLY A 150 0.38 -0.30 18.87
C GLY A 150 0.08 1.21 18.75
N ALA A 151 0.67 1.98 19.64
CA ALA A 151 0.54 3.43 19.65
C ALA A 151 1.45 4.07 18.61
N VAL A 152 0.93 5.02 17.85
CA VAL A 152 1.67 5.83 16.87
C VAL A 152 1.45 7.30 17.15
N ARG A 153 2.48 8.12 16.90
CA ARG A 153 2.35 9.57 17.01
C ARG A 153 1.65 10.15 15.78
N THR A 154 0.87 11.19 16.00
CA THR A 154 0.11 11.87 14.94
C THR A 154 0.26 13.37 15.08
N ALA A 155 0.27 14.07 13.95
CA ALA A 155 0.28 15.53 13.91
C ALA A 155 -1.11 16.03 13.47
N PRO A 156 -1.82 16.82 14.30
CA PRO A 156 -3.08 17.44 13.90
C PRO A 156 -2.86 18.42 12.74
N VAL A 157 -3.71 18.32 11.71
CA VAL A 157 -3.72 19.22 10.56
C VAL A 157 -5.16 19.58 10.20
N THR A 158 -5.31 20.64 9.41
CA THR A 158 -6.59 21.01 8.82
C THR A 158 -6.47 20.97 7.32
N LEU A 159 -7.39 20.26 6.65
CA LEU A 159 -7.50 20.20 5.21
C LEU A 159 -8.33 21.40 4.74
N PRO A 160 -7.75 22.38 4.02
CA PRO A 160 -8.46 23.62 3.70
C PRO A 160 -9.64 23.40 2.77
N ALA A 161 -9.49 22.51 1.79
CA ALA A 161 -10.51 22.15 0.82
C ALA A 161 -10.46 20.64 0.60
N VAL A 162 -11.59 19.99 0.73
CA VAL A 162 -11.81 18.56 0.45
C VAL A 162 -12.99 18.47 -0.48
N GLN A 163 -12.81 17.83 -1.60
CA GLN A 163 -13.85 17.64 -2.60
C GLN A 163 -14.04 16.14 -2.87
N LEU A 164 -15.29 15.71 -2.76
CA LEU A 164 -15.76 14.41 -3.19
C LEU A 164 -16.79 14.64 -4.28
N GLU A 165 -16.36 14.57 -5.53
CA GLU A 165 -17.17 14.90 -6.70
C GLU A 165 -17.83 16.30 -6.57
N ASP A 166 -19.16 16.37 -6.50
CA ASP A 166 -19.90 17.62 -6.34
C ASP A 166 -19.99 18.11 -4.89
N ILE A 167 -19.56 17.28 -3.93
CA ILE A 167 -19.57 17.60 -2.50
C ILE A 167 -18.27 18.30 -2.12
N SER A 168 -18.35 19.51 -1.56
CA SER A 168 -17.19 20.31 -1.18
C SER A 168 -17.25 20.67 0.30
N ASP A 169 -16.21 20.29 1.03
CA ASP A 169 -16.03 20.58 2.45
C ASP A 169 -14.80 21.46 2.68
N ARG A 170 -14.87 22.30 3.70
CA ARG A 170 -13.74 23.19 4.07
C ARG A 170 -13.32 22.97 5.50
N ASN A 171 -12.03 23.18 5.75
CA ASN A 171 -11.44 23.12 7.08
C ASN A 171 -11.71 21.76 7.77
N VAL A 172 -11.55 20.67 7.04
CA VAL A 172 -11.77 19.31 7.56
C VAL A 172 -10.63 18.93 8.49
N PRO A 173 -10.90 18.63 9.77
CA PRO A 173 -9.87 18.16 10.70
C PRO A 173 -9.32 16.79 10.28
N ALA A 174 -8.01 16.67 10.30
CA ALA A 174 -7.30 15.43 9.98
C ALA A 174 -6.03 15.29 10.83
N VAL A 175 -5.39 14.16 10.75
CA VAL A 175 -4.07 13.94 11.36
C VAL A 175 -3.14 13.33 10.33
N VAL A 176 -1.85 13.64 10.43
CA VAL A 176 -0.79 12.97 9.68
C VAL A 176 -0.18 11.91 10.59
N ASN A 177 -0.12 10.67 10.13
CA ASN A 177 0.49 9.56 10.86
C ASN A 177 2.02 9.61 10.74
N GLU A 178 2.75 9.50 11.87
CA GLU A 178 4.22 9.45 11.85
C GLU A 178 4.75 8.08 11.38
N GLY A 179 4.00 7.02 11.65
CA GLY A 179 4.38 5.64 11.28
C GLY A 179 4.21 5.38 9.78
N ALA A 180 4.83 4.30 9.30
CA ALA A 180 4.60 3.81 7.94
C ALA A 180 3.14 3.38 7.77
N MET A 181 2.51 3.82 6.69
CA MET A 181 1.13 3.54 6.36
C MET A 181 0.96 3.46 4.85
N ASP A 182 0.37 2.38 4.37
CA ASP A 182 0.26 2.11 2.92
C ASP A 182 -0.82 2.97 2.25
N ALA A 183 -1.87 3.32 3.00
CA ALA A 183 -2.99 4.12 2.50
C ALA A 183 -3.49 5.09 3.58
N SER A 184 -4.01 6.24 3.17
CA SER A 184 -4.73 7.16 4.03
C SER A 184 -6.10 6.59 4.42
N LEU A 185 -6.61 6.94 5.61
CA LEU A 185 -7.88 6.43 6.14
C LEU A 185 -8.91 7.55 6.21
N LEU A 186 -10.12 7.24 5.76
CA LEU A 186 -11.28 8.10 5.90
C LEU A 186 -12.10 7.64 7.10
N GLY A 187 -11.89 8.31 8.24
CA GLY A 187 -12.52 7.93 9.49
C GLY A 187 -13.87 8.59 9.73
N MET A 188 -14.45 8.27 10.88
CA MET A 188 -15.80 8.68 11.26
C MET A 188 -15.99 10.20 11.37
N SER A 189 -14.91 10.99 11.59
CA SER A 189 -15.02 12.46 11.62
C SER A 189 -15.51 13.04 10.29
N TYR A 190 -15.13 12.43 9.16
CA TYR A 190 -15.62 12.82 7.84
C TYR A 190 -16.92 12.11 7.46
N LEU A 191 -17.00 10.81 7.73
CA LEU A 191 -18.17 10.02 7.37
C LEU A 191 -19.47 10.56 8.04
N ARG A 192 -19.38 11.13 9.24
CA ARG A 192 -20.52 11.76 9.94
C ARG A 192 -21.03 13.05 9.30
N LEU A 193 -20.36 13.57 8.28
CA LEU A 193 -20.87 14.69 7.48
C LEU A 193 -22.00 14.25 6.54
N PHE A 194 -22.17 12.95 6.36
CA PHE A 194 -23.25 12.36 5.58
C PHE A 194 -24.44 12.02 6.48
N ASP A 195 -25.65 12.27 5.98
CA ASP A 195 -26.90 12.00 6.68
C ASP A 195 -27.14 10.49 6.82
N ARG A 196 -26.65 9.73 5.83
CA ARG A 196 -26.77 8.27 5.81
C ARG A 196 -25.49 7.60 5.34
N ILE A 197 -25.12 6.55 6.06
CA ILE A 197 -24.05 5.63 5.70
C ILE A 197 -24.66 4.22 5.71
N GLU A 198 -24.65 3.56 4.56
CA GLU A 198 -25.16 2.20 4.45
C GLU A 198 -24.12 1.31 3.80
N ILE A 199 -23.94 0.13 4.37
CA ILE A 199 -23.09 -0.93 3.80
C ILE A 199 -23.98 -2.14 3.59
N SER A 200 -24.32 -2.43 2.35
CA SER A 200 -25.14 -3.59 1.97
C SER A 200 -24.69 -4.09 0.60
N ASP A 201 -24.85 -5.38 0.34
CA ASP A 201 -24.61 -6.01 -0.97
C ASP A 201 -23.25 -5.68 -1.60
N ASN A 202 -22.19 -5.61 -0.79
CA ASN A 202 -20.85 -5.18 -1.21
C ASN A 202 -20.78 -3.75 -1.75
N MET A 203 -21.71 -2.89 -1.39
CA MET A 203 -21.75 -1.49 -1.73
C MET A 203 -21.72 -0.64 -0.46
N LEU A 204 -20.96 0.46 -0.49
CA LEU A 204 -21.05 1.54 0.49
C LEU A 204 -21.84 2.68 -0.18
N VAL A 205 -22.89 3.12 0.49
CA VAL A 205 -23.73 4.26 0.07
C VAL A 205 -23.57 5.37 1.08
N LEU A 206 -23.20 6.55 0.61
CA LEU A 206 -23.11 7.79 1.38
C LEU A 206 -24.12 8.78 0.80
N GLU A 207 -25.02 9.30 1.63
CA GLU A 207 -26.06 10.26 1.25
C GLU A 207 -25.90 11.53 2.07
N ARG A 208 -26.02 12.69 1.39
CA ARG A 208 -25.86 14.02 2.01
C ARG A 208 -26.93 14.97 1.58
#